data_1157c52b2192e478f409e179d47845e7
#
_entry.id   1157c52b2192e478f409e179d47845e7
#
_cell.length_a   1.000
_cell.length_b   1.000
_cell.length_c   1.000
_cell.angle_alpha   90.00
_cell.angle_beta   90.00
_cell.angle_gamma   90.00
#
_symmetry.space_group_name_H-M   'P 1'
#
loop_
_entity.id
_entity.type
_entity.pdbx_description
1 polymer ?
#
loop_
_entity_poly.entity_id
_entity_poly.type
_entity_poly.pdbx_seq_one_letter_code
_entity_poly.pdbx_strand_id
1 'polypeptide(L)'
;ELHGAHGYLIHQFISPLSNRRSDQYGGSFDNRIRFLLDVIDATRSEWPDDKPLFMRLSCVDWVEGGIAFDDTAKLVQILKDGGKVDLIDASSGGLDPRQKIPLYPGYQTNFARDLKQRTGIATGAVGMISSPDLAEQILASGQADLIIMARALLNDPYWPLHAAKVLKAKIAWPPQYERGDVF
;
A
#
# COMPACT_ATOMS: atom_id res chain seq x y z
N GLU A 1 -8.28 -2.80 5.59
CA GLU A 1 -7.26 -1.79 5.19
C GLU A 1 -7.80 -0.39 5.41
N LEU A 2 -6.97 0.47 6.04
CA LEU A 2 -7.24 1.90 6.14
C LEU A 2 -6.65 2.61 4.92
N HIS A 3 -7.44 3.51 4.31
CA HIS A 3 -7.02 4.23 3.12
C HIS A 3 -6.44 5.61 3.48
N GLY A 4 -5.11 5.70 3.58
CA GLY A 4 -4.37 6.94 3.85
C GLY A 4 -3.61 7.50 2.65
N ALA A 5 -4.14 7.32 1.44
CA ALA A 5 -3.48 7.69 0.19
C ALA A 5 -4.38 8.53 -0.74
N HIS A 6 -3.86 8.90 -1.89
CA HIS A 6 -4.55 9.40 -3.09
C HIS A 6 -5.40 10.66 -2.88
N GLY A 7 -5.01 11.56 -1.98
CA GLY A 7 -5.71 12.82 -1.72
C GLY A 7 -6.97 12.67 -0.86
N TYR A 8 -7.24 11.49 -0.30
CA TYR A 8 -8.34 11.29 0.64
C TYR A 8 -7.99 11.79 2.05
N LEU A 9 -8.95 11.79 2.95
CA LEU A 9 -8.91 12.52 4.21
C LEU A 9 -7.61 12.33 5.00
N ILE A 10 -7.19 11.09 5.26
CA ILE A 10 -5.97 10.82 6.02
C ILE A 10 -4.74 11.39 5.29
N HIS A 11 -4.65 11.20 3.97
CA HIS A 11 -3.56 11.78 3.17
C HIS A 11 -3.53 13.31 3.25
N GLN A 12 -4.71 13.95 3.23
CA GLN A 12 -4.84 15.41 3.34
C GLN A 12 -4.30 15.94 4.67
N PHE A 13 -4.40 15.17 5.76
CA PHE A 13 -3.78 15.53 7.05
C PHE A 13 -2.26 15.37 7.01
N ILE A 14 -1.75 14.31 6.39
CA ILE A 14 -0.32 13.99 6.37
C ILE A 14 0.46 14.97 5.48
N SER A 15 -0.06 15.28 4.28
CA SER A 15 0.66 16.09 3.30
C SER A 15 0.72 17.57 3.68
N PRO A 16 1.92 18.19 3.66
CA PRO A 16 2.05 19.62 3.88
C PRO A 16 1.46 20.47 2.74
N LEU A 17 1.19 19.89 1.57
CA LEU A 17 0.55 20.61 0.45
C LEU A 17 -0.92 20.93 0.76
N SER A 18 -1.64 20.03 1.43
CA SER A 18 -3.06 20.18 1.77
C SER A 18 -3.27 20.63 3.22
N ASN A 19 -2.45 20.16 4.16
CA ASN A 19 -2.62 20.48 5.57
C ASN A 19 -2.05 21.87 5.90
N ARG A 20 -2.94 22.86 5.98
CA ARG A 20 -2.64 24.26 6.35
C ARG A 20 -3.08 24.60 7.78
N ARG A 21 -3.38 23.59 8.60
CA ARG A 21 -3.83 23.77 9.98
C ARG A 21 -2.72 24.31 10.87
N SER A 22 -3.12 25.09 11.88
CA SER A 22 -2.23 25.66 12.91
C SER A 22 -2.46 25.08 14.31
N ASP A 23 -3.36 24.10 14.42
CA ASP A 23 -3.66 23.38 15.65
C ASP A 23 -2.79 22.11 15.80
N GLN A 24 -3.14 21.26 16.76
CA GLN A 24 -2.44 20.02 17.07
C GLN A 24 -2.40 18.98 15.94
N TYR A 25 -3.15 19.20 14.85
CA TYR A 25 -3.19 18.32 13.68
C TYR A 25 -2.46 18.91 12.47
N GLY A 26 -1.75 20.03 12.61
CA GLY A 26 -1.07 20.70 11.51
C GLY A 26 0.31 21.24 11.87
N GLY A 27 1.02 21.77 10.87
CA GLY A 27 2.37 22.30 11.01
C GLY A 27 3.44 21.23 11.03
N SER A 28 3.91 20.80 12.19
CA SER A 28 5.01 19.82 12.31
C SER A 28 4.61 18.43 11.74
N PHE A 29 5.62 17.64 11.37
CA PHE A 29 5.40 16.25 10.93
C PHE A 29 4.57 15.46 11.96
N ASP A 30 4.93 15.54 13.25
CA ASP A 30 4.27 14.76 14.30
C ASP A 30 2.78 15.19 14.49
N ASN A 31 2.48 16.46 14.29
CA ASN A 31 1.10 16.93 14.29
C ASN A 31 0.31 16.44 13.05
N ARG A 32 0.93 16.46 11.86
CA ARG A 32 0.25 16.03 10.64
C ARG A 32 -0.08 14.55 10.63
N ILE A 33 0.73 13.69 11.26
CA ILE A 33 0.44 12.25 11.35
C ILE A 33 -0.52 11.89 12.49
N ARG A 34 -0.81 12.80 13.41
CA ARG A 34 -1.65 12.57 14.61
C ARG A 34 -3.02 12.00 14.25
N PHE A 35 -3.69 12.59 13.26
CA PHE A 35 -5.02 12.11 12.84
C PHE A 35 -4.98 10.66 12.38
N LEU A 36 -3.94 10.26 11.63
CA LEU A 36 -3.77 8.86 11.24
C LEU A 36 -3.61 7.95 12.46
N LEU A 37 -2.78 8.35 13.44
CA LEU A 37 -2.57 7.55 14.65
C LEU A 37 -3.86 7.41 15.47
N ASP A 38 -4.64 8.47 15.62
CA ASP A 38 -5.95 8.45 16.27
C ASP A 38 -6.93 7.49 15.56
N VAL A 39 -6.93 7.48 14.21
CA VAL A 39 -7.77 6.56 13.42
C VAL A 39 -7.34 5.11 13.60
N ILE A 40 -6.03 4.84 13.64
CA ILE A 40 -5.51 3.49 13.87
C ILE A 40 -5.91 3.01 15.28
N ASP A 41 -5.77 3.86 16.29
CA ASP A 41 -6.13 3.54 17.67
C ASP A 41 -7.63 3.23 17.81
N ALA A 42 -8.47 4.08 17.25
CA ALA A 42 -9.92 3.86 17.23
C ALA A 42 -10.29 2.60 16.44
N THR A 43 -9.58 2.29 15.36
CA THR A 43 -9.82 1.06 14.59
C THR A 43 -9.44 -0.17 15.41
N ARG A 44 -8.26 -0.18 16.04
CA ARG A 44 -7.80 -1.32 16.85
C ARG A 44 -8.63 -1.56 18.10
N SER A 45 -9.28 -0.55 18.65
CA SER A 45 -10.20 -0.75 19.79
C SER A 45 -11.41 -1.64 19.44
N GLU A 46 -11.78 -1.72 18.15
CA GLU A 46 -12.93 -2.49 17.68
C GLU A 46 -12.53 -3.67 16.78
N TRP A 47 -11.34 -3.62 16.16
CA TRP A 47 -10.85 -4.65 15.24
C TRP A 47 -10.02 -5.68 16.00
N PRO A 48 -10.43 -6.98 16.00
CA PRO A 48 -9.76 -8.02 16.78
C PRO A 48 -8.27 -8.17 16.45
N ASP A 49 -7.46 -8.48 17.45
CA ASP A 49 -6.00 -8.60 17.31
C ASP A 49 -5.57 -9.79 16.44
N ASP A 50 -6.42 -10.81 16.30
CA ASP A 50 -6.22 -11.97 15.43
C ASP A 50 -6.47 -11.68 13.95
N LYS A 51 -6.95 -10.47 13.61
CA LYS A 51 -7.18 -10.02 12.25
C LYS A 51 -6.16 -8.96 11.82
N PRO A 52 -5.56 -9.11 10.64
CA PRO A 52 -4.58 -8.13 10.17
C PRO A 52 -5.24 -6.76 9.89
N LEU A 53 -4.50 -5.70 10.18
CA LEU A 53 -4.85 -4.33 9.81
C LEU A 53 -3.79 -3.79 8.84
N PHE A 54 -4.19 -3.52 7.61
CA PHE A 54 -3.34 -2.94 6.58
C PHE A 54 -3.53 -1.43 6.51
N MET A 55 -2.48 -0.74 6.08
CA MET A 55 -2.50 0.70 5.87
C MET A 55 -1.98 1.05 4.49
N ARG A 56 -2.81 1.69 3.67
CA ARG A 56 -2.39 2.22 2.37
C ARG A 56 -1.90 3.64 2.50
N LEU A 57 -0.69 3.91 1.99
CA LEU A 57 -0.07 5.23 2.02
C LEU A 57 0.33 5.70 0.61
N SER A 58 0.25 7.00 0.35
CA SER A 58 0.98 7.63 -0.74
C SER A 58 2.39 7.96 -0.27
N CYS A 59 3.36 7.15 -0.72
CA CYS A 59 4.75 7.25 -0.28
C CYS A 59 5.43 8.56 -0.67
N VAL A 60 4.97 9.20 -1.75
CA VAL A 60 5.42 10.51 -2.22
C VAL A 60 4.26 11.23 -2.91
N ASP A 61 4.27 12.56 -2.89
CA ASP A 61 3.27 13.38 -3.59
C ASP A 61 3.62 13.68 -5.05
N TRP A 62 4.86 13.40 -5.48
CA TRP A 62 5.39 13.75 -6.80
C TRP A 62 5.37 15.25 -7.12
N VAL A 63 5.34 16.08 -6.08
CA VAL A 63 5.32 17.55 -6.16
C VAL A 63 6.26 18.11 -5.10
N GLU A 64 7.06 19.10 -5.47
CA GLU A 64 7.94 19.80 -4.54
C GLU A 64 7.18 20.38 -3.35
N GLY A 65 7.71 20.22 -2.15
CA GLY A 65 7.08 20.64 -0.90
C GLY A 65 5.98 19.70 -0.40
N GLY A 66 5.73 18.57 -1.09
CA GLY A 66 4.85 17.49 -0.65
C GLY A 66 5.56 16.47 0.23
N ILE A 67 4.88 15.36 0.50
CA ILE A 67 5.46 14.22 1.22
C ILE A 67 6.64 13.67 0.40
N ALA A 68 7.80 13.58 1.04
CA ALA A 68 8.98 12.89 0.54
C ALA A 68 9.03 11.44 1.06
N PHE A 69 9.77 10.57 0.38
CA PHE A 69 9.87 9.16 0.78
C PHE A 69 10.45 8.99 2.19
N ASP A 70 11.39 9.85 2.61
CA ASP A 70 11.97 9.79 3.95
C ASP A 70 10.94 10.13 5.06
N ASP A 71 9.98 11.04 4.79
CA ASP A 71 8.86 11.30 5.70
C ASP A 71 7.98 10.06 5.85
N THR A 72 7.69 9.39 4.73
CA THR A 72 6.91 8.14 4.76
C THR A 72 7.67 7.03 5.47
N ALA A 73 8.96 6.87 5.24
CA ALA A 73 9.75 5.87 5.96
C ALA A 73 9.78 6.12 7.48
N LYS A 74 9.89 7.40 7.90
CA LYS A 74 9.76 7.80 9.32
C LYS A 74 8.37 7.45 9.88
N LEU A 75 7.29 7.76 9.15
CA LEU A 75 5.94 7.40 9.53
C LEU A 75 5.78 5.88 9.69
N VAL A 76 6.24 5.11 8.69
CA VAL A 76 6.12 3.65 8.70
C VAL A 76 6.92 3.02 9.85
N GLN A 77 8.08 3.60 10.21
CA GLN A 77 8.81 3.16 11.40
C GLN A 77 7.99 3.37 12.68
N ILE A 78 7.32 4.52 12.83
CA ILE A 78 6.42 4.79 13.97
C ILE A 78 5.28 3.78 14.00
N LEU A 79 4.67 3.46 12.85
CA LEU A 79 3.59 2.46 12.76
C LEU A 79 4.09 1.05 13.12
N LYS A 80 5.30 0.68 12.67
CA LYS A 80 5.95 -0.59 13.00
C LYS A 80 6.19 -0.72 14.51
N ASP A 81 6.78 0.32 15.11
CA ASP A 81 7.10 0.33 16.54
C ASP A 81 5.83 0.31 17.42
N GLY A 82 4.75 0.93 16.93
CA GLY A 82 3.44 0.89 17.57
C GLY A 82 2.73 -0.47 17.53
N GLY A 83 3.15 -1.39 16.64
CA GLY A 83 2.65 -2.77 16.55
C GLY A 83 1.16 -2.92 16.20
N LYS A 84 0.53 -1.86 15.68
CA LYS A 84 -0.93 -1.84 15.40
C LYS A 84 -1.27 -2.03 13.93
N VAL A 85 -0.28 -1.94 13.04
CA VAL A 85 -0.41 -2.13 11.60
C VAL A 85 0.50 -3.27 11.16
N ASP A 86 -0.06 -4.20 10.41
CA ASP A 86 0.63 -5.44 10.03
C ASP A 86 1.33 -5.33 8.67
N LEU A 87 0.78 -4.51 7.75
CA LEU A 87 1.30 -4.37 6.39
C LEU A 87 1.03 -2.96 5.84
N ILE A 88 2.00 -2.46 5.06
CA ILE A 88 1.85 -1.22 4.29
C ILE A 88 1.63 -1.52 2.81
N ASP A 89 0.49 -1.09 2.26
CA ASP A 89 0.24 -0.99 0.83
C ASP A 89 0.92 0.29 0.30
N ALA A 90 2.04 0.12 -0.41
CA ALA A 90 2.93 1.20 -0.81
C ALA A 90 2.52 1.80 -2.16
N SER A 91 1.62 2.78 -2.12
CA SER A 91 1.16 3.54 -3.29
C SER A 91 1.84 4.91 -3.38
N SER A 92 1.37 5.81 -4.27
CA SER A 92 1.93 7.17 -4.39
C SER A 92 0.97 8.16 -5.07
N GLY A 93 1.17 9.45 -4.81
CA GLY A 93 0.47 10.55 -5.47
C GLY A 93 -1.03 10.63 -5.19
N GLY A 94 -1.77 11.24 -6.12
CA GLY A 94 -3.22 11.36 -6.07
C GLY A 94 -3.74 12.60 -5.33
N LEU A 95 -2.86 13.45 -4.80
CA LEU A 95 -3.26 14.62 -4.01
C LEU A 95 -3.31 15.91 -4.84
N ASP A 96 -2.32 16.15 -5.66
CA ASP A 96 -2.12 17.44 -6.34
C ASP A 96 -2.07 17.25 -7.87
N PRO A 97 -2.83 18.03 -8.65
CA PRO A 97 -2.85 17.89 -10.11
C PRO A 97 -1.52 18.22 -10.80
N ARG A 98 -0.59 18.89 -10.12
CA ARG A 98 0.75 19.18 -10.64
C ARG A 98 1.68 17.94 -10.64
N GLN A 99 1.29 16.85 -10.02
CA GLN A 99 2.07 15.61 -9.94
C GLN A 99 2.47 15.09 -11.32
N LYS A 100 3.72 14.63 -11.44
CA LYS A 100 4.24 13.99 -12.65
C LYS A 100 4.69 12.58 -12.30
N ILE A 101 3.78 11.63 -12.45
CA ILE A 101 4.02 10.22 -12.09
C ILE A 101 4.58 9.48 -13.32
N PRO A 102 5.76 8.84 -13.23
CA PRO A 102 6.29 7.98 -14.28
C PRO A 102 5.50 6.65 -14.31
N LEU A 103 4.60 6.48 -15.28
CA LEU A 103 3.72 5.30 -15.38
C LEU A 103 4.37 4.21 -16.23
N TYR A 104 4.69 3.07 -15.60
CA TYR A 104 5.15 1.83 -16.23
C TYR A 104 4.82 0.63 -15.32
N PRO A 105 4.80 -0.62 -15.83
CA PRO A 105 4.53 -1.78 -14.99
C PRO A 105 5.46 -1.86 -13.78
N GLY A 106 4.87 -1.90 -12.58
CA GLY A 106 5.62 -1.96 -11.32
C GLY A 106 6.24 -0.63 -10.84
N TYR A 107 5.84 0.52 -11.37
CA TYR A 107 6.46 1.84 -11.09
C TYR A 107 6.54 2.24 -9.61
N GLN A 108 5.77 1.61 -8.73
CA GLN A 108 5.76 1.88 -7.29
C GLN A 108 6.45 0.76 -6.46
N THR A 109 6.93 -0.30 -7.10
CA THR A 109 7.50 -1.47 -6.40
C THR A 109 8.70 -1.09 -5.52
N ASN A 110 9.51 -0.12 -5.94
CA ASN A 110 10.63 0.39 -5.17
C ASN A 110 10.21 0.94 -3.81
N PHE A 111 9.01 1.54 -3.68
CA PHE A 111 8.53 2.04 -2.38
C PHE A 111 8.27 0.88 -1.41
N ALA A 112 7.61 -0.19 -1.86
CA ALA A 112 7.38 -1.39 -1.05
C ALA A 112 8.72 -2.00 -0.60
N ARG A 113 9.66 -2.20 -1.54
CA ARG A 113 11.00 -2.73 -1.26
C ARG A 113 11.74 -1.88 -0.23
N ASP A 114 11.83 -0.58 -0.45
CA ASP A 114 12.65 0.31 0.37
C ASP A 114 12.05 0.51 1.78
N LEU A 115 10.71 0.54 1.91
CA LEU A 115 10.03 0.52 3.21
C LEU A 115 10.32 -0.78 3.96
N LYS A 116 10.17 -1.93 3.31
CA LYS A 116 10.48 -3.24 3.89
C LYS A 116 11.92 -3.33 4.37
N GLN A 117 12.87 -2.88 3.55
CA GLN A 117 14.28 -2.89 3.91
C GLN A 117 14.62 -1.96 5.09
N ARG A 118 14.00 -0.79 5.15
CA ARG A 118 14.28 0.22 6.19
C ARG A 118 13.63 -0.10 7.54
N THR A 119 12.41 -0.66 7.51
CA THR A 119 11.59 -0.79 8.73
C THR A 119 11.32 -2.23 9.14
N GLY A 120 11.50 -3.19 8.24
CA GLY A 120 11.15 -4.59 8.46
C GLY A 120 9.65 -4.87 8.58
N ILE A 121 8.77 -3.91 8.23
CA ILE A 121 7.32 -4.15 8.14
C ILE A 121 7.01 -4.91 6.85
N ALA A 122 5.97 -5.75 6.87
CA ALA A 122 5.48 -6.37 5.65
C ALA A 122 4.91 -5.31 4.69
N THR A 123 5.10 -5.52 3.39
CA THR A 123 4.68 -4.56 2.37
C THR A 123 3.93 -5.20 1.22
N GLY A 124 2.98 -4.46 0.66
CA GLY A 124 2.30 -4.77 -0.60
C GLY A 124 2.78 -3.86 -1.72
N ALA A 125 3.12 -4.46 -2.87
CA ALA A 125 3.46 -3.74 -4.08
C ALA A 125 2.23 -3.55 -4.96
N VAL A 126 2.00 -2.31 -5.38
CA VAL A 126 0.91 -1.92 -6.28
C VAL A 126 1.47 -1.05 -7.41
N GLY A 127 0.82 -1.03 -8.57
CA GLY A 127 1.14 -0.11 -9.66
C GLY A 127 1.34 -0.80 -11.01
N MET A 128 0.27 -0.95 -11.77
CA MET A 128 0.25 -1.55 -13.11
C MET A 128 0.89 -2.96 -13.18
N ILE A 129 0.83 -3.72 -12.08
CA ILE A 129 1.26 -5.11 -12.01
C ILE A 129 0.08 -5.96 -12.48
N SER A 130 0.13 -6.42 -13.74
CA SER A 130 -0.91 -7.27 -14.34
C SER A 130 -0.34 -8.56 -14.94
N SER A 131 0.98 -8.66 -15.14
CA SER A 131 1.66 -9.86 -15.60
C SER A 131 1.94 -10.80 -14.44
N PRO A 132 1.61 -12.11 -14.54
CA PRO A 132 2.00 -13.12 -13.56
C PRO A 132 3.50 -13.18 -13.32
N ASP A 133 4.32 -13.10 -14.39
CA ASP A 133 5.78 -13.14 -14.29
C ASP A 133 6.34 -11.96 -13.50
N LEU A 134 5.82 -10.74 -13.73
CA LEU A 134 6.24 -9.56 -12.97
C LEU A 134 5.83 -9.69 -11.49
N ALA A 135 4.61 -10.15 -11.23
CA ALA A 135 4.13 -10.37 -9.87
C ALA A 135 5.02 -11.38 -9.12
N GLU A 136 5.32 -12.53 -9.75
CA GLU A 136 6.20 -13.54 -9.19
C GLU A 136 7.62 -13.02 -8.98
N GLN A 137 8.18 -12.30 -9.95
CA GLN A 137 9.51 -11.71 -9.84
C GLN A 137 9.63 -10.78 -8.62
N ILE A 138 8.63 -9.94 -8.37
CA ILE A 138 8.61 -9.01 -7.22
C ILE A 138 8.62 -9.80 -5.90
N LEU A 139 7.78 -10.84 -5.79
CA LEU A 139 7.69 -11.66 -4.58
C LEU A 139 8.95 -12.52 -4.38
N ALA A 140 9.38 -13.25 -5.40
CA ALA A 140 10.53 -14.15 -5.34
C ALA A 140 11.85 -13.41 -5.05
N SER A 141 11.97 -12.16 -5.50
CA SER A 141 13.14 -11.31 -5.18
C SER A 141 13.04 -10.60 -3.82
N GLY A 142 11.95 -10.82 -3.06
CA GLY A 142 11.74 -10.26 -1.73
C GLY A 142 11.46 -8.75 -1.71
N GLN A 143 11.07 -8.16 -2.85
CA GLN A 143 10.78 -6.73 -2.92
C GLN A 143 9.48 -6.34 -2.21
N ALA A 144 8.53 -7.26 -2.12
CA ALA A 144 7.29 -7.10 -1.37
C ALA A 144 6.82 -8.46 -0.84
N ASP A 145 5.85 -8.45 0.07
CA ASP A 145 5.24 -9.66 0.64
C ASP A 145 3.91 -10.00 -0.05
N LEU A 146 3.23 -8.99 -0.59
CA LEU A 146 1.99 -9.14 -1.33
C LEU A 146 2.01 -8.34 -2.64
N ILE A 147 1.22 -8.78 -3.62
CA ILE A 147 0.86 -8.00 -4.81
C ILE A 147 -0.56 -7.50 -4.66
N ILE A 148 -0.75 -6.20 -4.86
CA ILE A 148 -2.04 -5.54 -4.72
C ILE A 148 -2.49 -5.05 -6.09
N MET A 149 -3.71 -5.42 -6.47
CA MET A 149 -4.28 -5.13 -7.79
C MET A 149 -5.69 -4.54 -7.65
N ALA A 150 -6.03 -3.60 -8.52
CA ALA A 150 -7.40 -3.10 -8.67
C ALA A 150 -7.90 -3.36 -10.09
N ARG A 151 -7.45 -2.56 -11.08
CA ARG A 151 -7.94 -2.63 -12.47
C ARG A 151 -7.72 -3.99 -13.14
N ALA A 152 -6.63 -4.69 -12.81
CA ALA A 152 -6.38 -6.03 -13.34
C ALA A 152 -7.47 -7.01 -12.89
N LEU A 153 -7.87 -6.99 -11.61
CA LEU A 153 -8.94 -7.82 -11.07
C LEU A 153 -10.34 -7.40 -11.54
N LEU A 154 -10.57 -6.10 -11.84
CA LEU A 154 -11.81 -5.66 -12.47
C LEU A 154 -11.96 -6.19 -13.89
N ASN A 155 -10.83 -6.31 -14.61
CA ASN A 155 -10.79 -6.85 -15.97
C ASN A 155 -10.85 -8.37 -15.99
N ASP A 156 -10.19 -9.02 -15.04
CA ASP A 156 -10.13 -10.47 -14.89
C ASP A 156 -10.28 -10.88 -13.41
N PRO A 157 -11.50 -11.13 -12.93
CA PRO A 157 -11.75 -11.56 -11.54
C PRO A 157 -11.08 -12.88 -11.16
N TYR A 158 -10.75 -13.73 -12.14
CA TYR A 158 -10.07 -15.01 -11.97
C TYR A 158 -8.56 -14.93 -12.20
N TRP A 159 -8.01 -13.73 -12.25
CA TRP A 159 -6.58 -13.50 -12.48
C TRP A 159 -5.66 -14.42 -11.63
N PRO A 160 -5.91 -14.68 -10.32
CA PRO A 160 -5.06 -15.58 -9.54
C PRO A 160 -5.03 -17.01 -10.08
N LEU A 161 -6.15 -17.53 -10.59
CA LEU A 161 -6.24 -18.86 -11.20
C LEU A 161 -5.47 -18.88 -12.53
N HIS A 162 -5.63 -17.84 -13.35
CA HIS A 162 -4.91 -17.71 -14.61
C HIS A 162 -3.39 -17.54 -14.38
N ALA A 163 -3.00 -16.75 -13.39
CA ALA A 163 -1.60 -16.59 -13.01
C ALA A 163 -0.98 -17.93 -12.56
N ALA A 164 -1.69 -18.69 -11.73
CA ALA A 164 -1.23 -20.01 -11.30
C ALA A 164 -0.97 -20.96 -12.49
N LYS A 165 -1.83 -20.95 -13.50
CA LYS A 165 -1.62 -21.74 -14.74
C LYS A 165 -0.36 -21.28 -15.49
N VAL A 166 -0.19 -19.97 -15.69
CA VAL A 166 1.00 -19.41 -16.37
C VAL A 166 2.27 -19.81 -15.62
N LEU A 167 2.26 -19.70 -14.30
CA LEU A 167 3.41 -19.99 -13.43
C LEU A 167 3.56 -21.49 -13.11
N LYS A 168 2.66 -22.34 -13.63
CA LYS A 168 2.61 -23.79 -13.34
C LYS A 168 2.55 -24.09 -11.84
N ALA A 169 1.90 -23.22 -11.08
CA ALA A 169 1.67 -23.38 -9.66
C ALA A 169 0.35 -24.08 -9.38
N LYS A 170 0.33 -24.93 -8.36
CA LYS A 170 -0.92 -25.56 -7.89
C LYS A 170 -1.52 -24.67 -6.80
N ILE A 171 -2.78 -24.29 -6.98
CA ILE A 171 -3.58 -23.58 -5.98
C ILE A 171 -4.90 -24.28 -5.79
N ALA A 172 -5.51 -24.15 -4.61
CA ALA A 172 -6.84 -24.67 -4.35
C ALA A 172 -7.88 -23.87 -5.15
N TRP A 173 -8.71 -24.56 -5.90
CA TRP A 173 -9.86 -23.96 -6.56
C TRP A 173 -11.04 -23.87 -5.58
N PRO A 174 -11.92 -22.86 -5.72
CA PRO A 174 -13.19 -22.90 -5.01
C PRO A 174 -13.93 -24.18 -5.36
N PRO A 175 -14.53 -24.90 -4.38
CA PRO A 175 -15.18 -26.20 -4.61
C PRO A 175 -16.20 -26.20 -5.75
N GLN A 176 -16.89 -25.07 -5.97
CA GLN A 176 -17.87 -24.91 -7.04
C GLN A 176 -17.25 -24.94 -8.45
N TYR A 177 -15.94 -24.66 -8.56
CA TYR A 177 -15.22 -24.50 -9.84
C TYR A 177 -14.13 -25.55 -10.06
N GLU A 178 -13.95 -26.51 -9.13
CA GLU A 178 -12.91 -27.55 -9.23
C GLU A 178 -12.96 -28.34 -10.53
N ARG A 179 -14.19 -28.56 -11.10
CA ARG A 179 -14.36 -29.20 -12.40
C ARG A 179 -13.80 -28.38 -13.57
N GLY A 180 -13.50 -27.12 -13.38
CA GLY A 180 -12.84 -26.23 -14.35
C GLY A 180 -11.32 -26.36 -14.38
N ASP A 181 -10.72 -27.04 -13.40
CA ASP A 181 -9.27 -27.29 -13.33
C ASP A 181 -8.86 -28.48 -14.23
N VAL A 182 -9.16 -28.34 -15.53
CA VAL A 182 -8.92 -29.40 -16.54
C VAL A 182 -7.74 -29.10 -17.49
N PHE A 183 -7.01 -27.97 -17.30
CA PHE A 183 -5.91 -27.55 -18.18
C PHE A 183 -4.71 -27.04 -17.42
#